data_97fbe9941d672322912c7b8288084793
#
_entry.id   97fbe9941d672322912c7b8288084793
#
_cell.length_a   1.000
_cell.length_b   1.000
_cell.length_c   1.000
_cell.angle_alpha   90.00
_cell.angle_beta   90.00
_cell.angle_gamma   90.00
#
_symmetry.space_group_name_H-M   'P 1'
#
loop_
_entity.id
_entity.type
_entity.pdbx_description
1 polymer ?
#
loop_
_entity_poly.entity_id
_entity_poly.type
_entity_poly.pdbx_seq_one_letter_code
_entity_poly.pdbx_strand_id
1 'polypeptide(L)'
;MREVGPERSSPTRGFDPERINTLVQTLAIIGAGAWGVYTFIYEARIKPSLEPPAVSVTTHLKKAGERNNHVAIRSTVTRKNVGQTSVRILGLTYNVIGIRAHFEEKLTQIIIPDGLGKADHVAAARDYSLSEPGTVILHQGMLFAGATEQKTDPSDLNPGESVSRDLIVYADRTQYDFVRFEVNLAYTKEDDPPVKLHFEVNGQGSLMLNPSANCQAEPGRCKGLKLTDFGTEFSLW
;
A
#
# COMPACT_ATOMS: atom_id res chain seq x y z
N MET A 1 -63.28 15.09 -80.86
CA MET A 1 -62.45 14.01 -80.40
C MET A 1 -61.31 14.62 -79.56
N ARG A 2 -61.32 14.48 -78.28
CA ARG A 2 -60.25 14.90 -77.34
C ARG A 2 -59.52 13.64 -76.86
N GLU A 3 -58.28 13.52 -77.24
CA GLU A 3 -57.42 12.45 -76.72
C GLU A 3 -57.05 12.78 -75.30
N VAL A 4 -57.34 11.81 -74.38
CA VAL A 4 -56.93 11.85 -72.99
C VAL A 4 -55.58 11.13 -72.91
N GLY A 5 -54.52 11.92 -72.65
CA GLY A 5 -53.18 11.38 -72.45
C GLY A 5 -53.03 10.58 -71.10
N PRO A 6 -52.18 9.59 -71.05
CA PRO A 6 -52.06 8.77 -69.87
C PRO A 6 -51.36 9.52 -68.72
N GLU A 7 -52.02 9.49 -67.54
CA GLU A 7 -51.52 9.97 -66.27
C GLU A 7 -50.27 9.13 -65.86
N ARG A 8 -49.10 9.80 -65.76
CA ARG A 8 -47.90 9.22 -65.23
C ARG A 8 -48.06 9.17 -63.69
N SER A 9 -48.35 7.98 -63.18
CA SER A 9 -48.28 7.68 -61.72
C SER A 9 -46.80 7.72 -61.29
N SER A 10 -46.47 8.71 -60.45
CA SER A 10 -45.18 8.80 -59.78
C SER A 10 -45.04 7.61 -58.87
N PRO A 11 -43.89 6.86 -58.83
CA PRO A 11 -43.67 5.80 -57.87
C PRO A 11 -43.47 6.45 -56.47
N THR A 12 -44.46 6.36 -55.62
CA THR A 12 -44.31 6.65 -54.22
C THR A 12 -43.28 5.62 -53.69
N ARG A 13 -42.08 6.10 -53.36
CA ARG A 13 -41.07 5.35 -52.63
C ARG A 13 -41.68 4.98 -51.28
N GLY A 14 -42.41 3.86 -51.24
CA GLY A 14 -42.87 3.29 -49.98
C GLY A 14 -41.65 2.90 -49.12
N PHE A 15 -41.62 3.44 -47.93
CA PHE A 15 -40.68 2.99 -46.92
C PHE A 15 -40.95 1.49 -46.66
N ASP A 16 -39.97 0.65 -46.97
CA ASP A 16 -40.01 -0.80 -46.74
C ASP A 16 -39.71 -1.10 -45.26
N PRO A 17 -40.70 -1.41 -44.43
CA PRO A 17 -40.51 -1.57 -43.00
C PRO A 17 -39.59 -2.72 -42.65
N GLU A 18 -39.45 -3.75 -43.50
CA GLU A 18 -38.56 -4.89 -43.29
C GLU A 18 -37.08 -4.48 -43.37
N ARG A 19 -36.75 -3.62 -44.33
CA ARG A 19 -35.38 -3.09 -44.51
C ARG A 19 -34.99 -2.21 -43.34
N ILE A 20 -35.91 -1.42 -42.81
CA ILE A 20 -35.65 -0.56 -41.64
C ILE A 20 -35.39 -1.46 -40.39
N ASN A 21 -36.23 -2.47 -40.21
CA ASN A 21 -36.07 -3.38 -39.08
C ASN A 21 -34.74 -4.12 -39.12
N THR A 22 -34.32 -4.63 -40.29
CA THR A 22 -33.03 -5.27 -40.50
C THR A 22 -31.86 -4.32 -40.20
N LEU A 23 -31.96 -3.06 -40.63
CA LEU A 23 -30.90 -2.07 -40.40
C LEU A 23 -30.78 -1.72 -38.92
N VAL A 24 -31.91 -1.55 -38.22
CA VAL A 24 -31.94 -1.28 -36.79
C VAL A 24 -31.35 -2.46 -36.00
N GLN A 25 -31.71 -3.69 -36.35
CA GLN A 25 -31.13 -4.89 -35.73
C GLN A 25 -29.61 -4.98 -35.93
N THR A 26 -29.15 -4.72 -37.14
CA THR A 26 -27.71 -4.73 -37.45
C THR A 26 -26.95 -3.68 -36.67
N LEU A 27 -27.49 -2.44 -36.61
CA LEU A 27 -26.89 -1.37 -35.79
C LEU A 27 -26.89 -1.70 -34.30
N ALA A 28 -27.94 -2.32 -33.79
CA ALA A 28 -28.02 -2.75 -32.39
C ALA A 28 -26.95 -3.81 -32.05
N ILE A 29 -26.75 -4.78 -32.94
CA ILE A 29 -25.72 -5.81 -32.77
C ILE A 29 -24.30 -5.22 -32.80
N ILE A 30 -24.05 -4.33 -33.79
CA ILE A 30 -22.75 -3.65 -33.86
C ILE A 30 -22.52 -2.78 -32.62
N GLY A 31 -23.53 -2.01 -32.18
CA GLY A 31 -23.47 -1.19 -31.00
C GLY A 31 -23.20 -2.00 -29.72
N ALA A 32 -23.90 -3.12 -29.55
CA ALA A 32 -23.68 -4.03 -28.42
C ALA A 32 -22.27 -4.64 -28.44
N GLY A 33 -21.79 -5.06 -29.63
CA GLY A 33 -20.44 -5.59 -29.80
C GLY A 33 -19.37 -4.54 -29.48
N ALA A 34 -19.52 -3.33 -30.02
CA ALA A 34 -18.60 -2.23 -29.75
C ALA A 34 -18.58 -1.84 -28.25
N TRP A 35 -19.75 -1.81 -27.62
CA TRP A 35 -19.87 -1.56 -26.19
C TRP A 35 -19.19 -2.66 -25.35
N GLY A 36 -19.39 -3.93 -25.72
CA GLY A 36 -18.74 -5.07 -25.05
C GLY A 36 -17.21 -4.99 -25.13
N VAL A 37 -16.67 -4.70 -26.32
CA VAL A 37 -15.23 -4.53 -26.52
C VAL A 37 -14.70 -3.32 -25.73
N TYR A 38 -15.41 -2.19 -25.79
CA TYR A 38 -15.04 -1.00 -25.03
C TYR A 38 -15.01 -1.30 -23.51
N THR A 39 -16.07 -1.91 -22.99
CA THR A 39 -16.16 -2.24 -21.57
C THR A 39 -15.04 -3.19 -21.15
N PHE A 40 -14.76 -4.20 -21.97
CA PHE A 40 -13.67 -5.14 -21.71
C PHE A 40 -12.31 -4.43 -21.68
N ILE A 41 -12.01 -3.56 -22.65
CA ILE A 41 -10.73 -2.82 -22.69
C ILE A 41 -10.65 -1.85 -21.50
N TYR A 42 -11.75 -1.14 -21.21
CA TYR A 42 -11.80 -0.21 -20.09
C TYR A 42 -11.58 -0.90 -18.75
N GLU A 43 -12.32 -1.96 -18.47
CA GLU A 43 -12.23 -2.72 -17.21
C GLU A 43 -10.88 -3.45 -17.06
N ALA A 44 -10.36 -4.05 -18.14
CA ALA A 44 -9.16 -4.87 -18.09
C ALA A 44 -7.85 -4.07 -18.16
N ARG A 45 -7.84 -2.86 -18.73
CA ARG A 45 -6.61 -2.10 -18.95
C ARG A 45 -6.64 -0.68 -18.43
N ILE A 46 -7.73 0.07 -18.71
CA ILE A 46 -7.76 1.50 -18.39
C ILE A 46 -8.01 1.69 -16.90
N LYS A 47 -9.02 1.05 -16.35
CA LYS A 47 -9.40 1.19 -14.94
C LYS A 47 -8.26 0.79 -13.99
N PRO A 48 -7.60 -0.38 -14.14
CA PRO A 48 -6.46 -0.72 -13.31
C PRO A 48 -5.31 0.29 -13.38
N SER A 49 -5.03 0.84 -14.57
CA SER A 49 -3.97 1.84 -14.72
C SER A 49 -4.25 3.17 -14.00
N LEU A 50 -5.53 3.50 -13.78
CA LEU A 50 -5.94 4.71 -13.05
C LEU A 50 -5.92 4.52 -11.54
N GLU A 51 -6.00 3.28 -11.04
CA GLU A 51 -5.98 3.00 -9.61
C GLU A 51 -4.61 3.31 -9.00
N PRO A 52 -4.58 3.84 -7.76
CA PRO A 52 -3.32 4.06 -7.06
C PRO A 52 -2.64 2.72 -6.75
N PRO A 53 -1.30 2.69 -6.73
CA PRO A 53 -0.57 1.51 -6.30
C PRO A 53 -0.86 1.22 -4.84
N ALA A 54 -1.03 -0.05 -4.47
CA ALA A 54 -1.32 -0.46 -3.11
C ALA A 54 -0.51 -1.68 -2.70
N VAL A 55 0.31 -1.51 -1.67
CA VAL A 55 1.13 -2.59 -1.08
C VAL A 55 0.74 -2.76 0.37
N SER A 56 0.43 -3.99 0.75
CA SER A 56 0.26 -4.39 2.13
C SER A 56 1.57 -4.97 2.64
N VAL A 57 1.96 -4.56 3.84
CA VAL A 57 3.10 -5.16 4.55
C VAL A 57 2.60 -5.72 5.87
N THR A 58 3.01 -6.94 6.18
CA THR A 58 2.71 -7.60 7.45
C THR A 58 4.00 -8.08 8.08
N THR A 59 4.09 -7.93 9.41
CA THR A 59 5.22 -8.40 10.20
C THR A 59 4.72 -9.40 11.24
N HIS A 60 5.32 -10.58 11.24
CA HIS A 60 5.09 -11.60 12.26
C HIS A 60 6.34 -11.76 13.12
N LEU A 61 6.21 -11.46 14.42
CA LEU A 61 7.28 -11.63 15.39
C LEU A 61 7.04 -12.91 16.20
N LYS A 62 8.05 -13.76 16.29
CA LYS A 62 7.97 -15.01 17.02
C LYS A 62 9.26 -15.26 17.78
N LYS A 63 9.17 -15.69 19.06
CA LYS A 63 10.32 -16.15 19.80
C LYS A 63 10.93 -17.37 19.11
N ALA A 64 12.20 -17.25 18.74
CA ALA A 64 12.97 -18.32 18.10
C ALA A 64 13.81 -19.11 19.11
N GLY A 65 14.19 -18.48 20.23
CA GLY A 65 14.94 -19.10 21.27
C GLY A 65 15.32 -18.10 22.36
N GLU A 66 16.01 -18.60 23.38
CA GLU A 66 16.52 -17.77 24.48
C GLU A 66 17.82 -18.37 25.01
N ARG A 67 18.81 -17.52 25.31
CA ARG A 67 20.07 -17.89 25.95
C ARG A 67 20.65 -16.71 26.72
N ASN A 68 21.06 -16.92 27.99
CA ASN A 68 21.72 -15.90 28.81
C ASN A 68 20.96 -14.56 28.82
N ASN A 69 19.65 -14.60 29.12
CA ASN A 69 18.75 -13.44 29.10
C ASN A 69 18.53 -12.77 27.73
N HIS A 70 19.16 -13.24 26.66
CA HIS A 70 18.90 -12.76 25.32
C HIS A 70 17.82 -13.59 24.66
N VAL A 71 16.78 -12.92 24.20
CA VAL A 71 15.70 -13.52 23.44
C VAL A 71 15.98 -13.34 21.96
N ALA A 72 16.02 -14.45 21.22
CA ALA A 72 16.05 -14.43 19.76
C ALA A 72 14.63 -14.33 19.23
N ILE A 73 14.36 -13.33 18.42
CA ILE A 73 13.06 -13.05 17.84
C ILE A 73 13.20 -13.20 16.33
N ARG A 74 12.45 -14.13 15.74
CA ARG A 74 12.31 -14.22 14.29
C ARG A 74 11.23 -13.26 13.84
N SER A 75 11.61 -12.32 13.00
CA SER A 75 10.72 -11.40 12.32
C SER A 75 10.54 -11.85 10.87
N THR A 76 9.32 -12.19 10.49
CA THR A 76 8.96 -12.48 9.09
C THR A 76 8.21 -11.27 8.54
N VAL A 77 8.82 -10.58 7.61
CA VAL A 77 8.21 -9.43 6.92
C VAL A 77 7.73 -9.88 5.55
N THR A 78 6.44 -9.74 5.31
CA THR A 78 5.79 -10.07 4.05
C THR A 78 5.26 -8.81 3.40
N ARG A 79 5.65 -8.55 2.16
CA ARG A 79 5.09 -7.51 1.31
C ARG A 79 4.21 -8.15 0.25
N LYS A 80 3.03 -7.61 0.01
CA LYS A 80 2.06 -8.09 -0.97
C LYS A 80 1.49 -6.93 -1.76
N ASN A 81 1.49 -7.04 -3.08
CA ASN A 81 0.75 -6.12 -3.91
C ASN A 81 -0.75 -6.47 -3.84
N VAL A 82 -1.54 -5.60 -3.21
CA VAL A 82 -3.00 -5.74 -3.07
C VAL A 82 -3.76 -4.87 -4.07
N GLY A 83 -3.03 -4.12 -4.90
CA GLY A 83 -3.59 -3.31 -5.99
C GLY A 83 -3.79 -4.11 -7.28
N GLN A 84 -4.28 -3.41 -8.29
CA GLN A 84 -4.55 -3.96 -9.63
C GLN A 84 -3.40 -3.68 -10.62
N THR A 85 -2.43 -2.86 -10.24
CA THR A 85 -1.28 -2.49 -11.07
C THR A 85 0.00 -3.04 -10.49
N SER A 86 0.98 -3.37 -11.34
CA SER A 86 2.32 -3.73 -10.90
C SER A 86 2.97 -2.56 -10.17
N VAL A 87 3.68 -2.87 -9.10
CA VAL A 87 4.36 -1.89 -8.25
C VAL A 87 5.85 -2.16 -8.21
N ARG A 88 6.63 -1.09 -8.21
CA ARG A 88 8.08 -1.11 -8.03
C ARG A 88 8.41 -0.73 -6.60
N ILE A 89 9.08 -1.63 -5.88
CA ILE A 89 9.59 -1.36 -4.54
C ILE A 89 10.92 -0.63 -4.67
N LEU A 90 10.97 0.58 -4.15
CA LEU A 90 12.16 1.42 -4.18
C LEU A 90 13.06 1.19 -2.97
N GLY A 91 12.48 0.81 -1.84
CA GLY A 91 13.21 0.50 -0.62
C GLY A 91 12.30 -0.07 0.46
N LEU A 92 12.85 -0.95 1.27
CA LEU A 92 12.24 -1.46 2.48
C LEU A 92 13.31 -1.52 3.57
N THR A 93 13.20 -0.64 4.55
CA THR A 93 14.10 -0.62 5.71
C THR A 93 13.38 -1.08 6.96
N TYR A 94 14.15 -1.44 7.98
CA TYR A 94 13.62 -1.77 9.29
C TYR A 94 14.48 -1.19 10.40
N ASN A 95 13.84 -0.90 11.52
CA ASN A 95 14.47 -0.54 12.78
C ASN A 95 13.93 -1.46 13.86
N VAL A 96 14.80 -1.97 14.71
CA VAL A 96 14.47 -2.77 15.88
C VAL A 96 14.77 -1.94 17.10
N ILE A 97 13.75 -1.64 17.89
CA ILE A 97 13.80 -0.69 18.99
C ILE A 97 13.54 -1.45 20.28
N GLY A 98 14.46 -1.31 21.25
CA GLY A 98 14.25 -1.78 22.61
C GLY A 98 13.44 -0.77 23.42
N ILE A 99 12.40 -1.24 24.08
CA ILE A 99 11.48 -0.41 24.86
C ILE A 99 11.45 -0.92 26.29
N ARG A 100 11.53 -0.01 27.26
CA ARG A 100 11.33 -0.27 28.66
C ARG A 100 10.02 0.33 29.13
N ALA A 101 9.18 -0.45 29.80
CA ALA A 101 7.95 0.03 30.40
C ALA A 101 8.23 0.54 31.84
N HIS A 102 7.65 1.66 32.19
CA HIS A 102 7.62 2.19 33.56
C HIS A 102 6.20 2.11 34.06
N PHE A 103 6.01 1.36 35.14
CA PHE A 103 4.72 1.28 35.81
C PHE A 103 4.67 2.36 36.90
N GLU A 104 3.66 3.22 36.83
CA GLU A 104 3.43 4.23 37.87
C GLU A 104 2.72 3.56 39.05
N GLU A 105 3.36 3.57 40.23
CA GLU A 105 2.78 3.03 41.47
C GLU A 105 1.59 3.86 42.01
N LYS A 106 1.32 5.04 41.46
CA LYS A 106 0.23 5.91 41.88
C LYS A 106 -0.80 6.04 40.76
N LEU A 107 -1.96 5.43 40.98
CA LEU A 107 -3.19 5.78 40.30
C LEU A 107 -3.47 7.27 40.52
N THR A 108 -3.06 8.12 39.60
CA THR A 108 -3.50 9.50 39.58
C THR A 108 -5.00 9.45 39.31
N GLN A 109 -5.81 9.84 40.29
CA GLN A 109 -7.27 9.99 40.11
C GLN A 109 -7.51 10.89 38.89
N ILE A 110 -7.93 10.25 37.79
CA ILE A 110 -8.32 11.00 36.62
C ILE A 110 -9.67 11.61 36.96
N ILE A 111 -9.69 12.93 37.13
CA ILE A 111 -10.91 13.72 37.16
C ILE A 111 -11.49 13.63 35.74
N ILE A 112 -12.43 12.75 35.55
CA ILE A 112 -13.25 12.69 34.34
C ILE A 112 -14.16 13.92 34.43
N PRO A 113 -14.13 14.87 33.48
CA PRO A 113 -15.06 15.98 33.47
C PRO A 113 -16.49 15.43 33.45
N ASP A 114 -17.33 15.93 34.34
CA ASP A 114 -18.75 15.59 34.36
C ASP A 114 -19.38 15.87 32.99
N GLY A 115 -19.89 14.84 32.34
CA GLY A 115 -20.57 14.98 31.04
C GLY A 115 -20.12 14.02 29.94
N LEU A 116 -18.98 13.36 30.08
CA LEU A 116 -18.65 12.20 29.25
C LEU A 116 -19.28 10.98 29.91
N GLY A 117 -20.37 10.49 29.34
CA GLY A 117 -21.04 9.29 29.78
C GLY A 117 -20.03 8.18 30.08
N LYS A 118 -20.36 7.33 31.06
CA LYS A 118 -19.54 6.17 31.46
C LYS A 118 -19.01 5.45 30.23
N ALA A 119 -17.87 5.90 29.72
CA ALA A 119 -17.08 5.11 28.82
C ALA A 119 -16.57 3.97 29.68
N ASP A 120 -17.16 2.81 29.54
CA ASP A 120 -16.68 1.60 30.13
C ASP A 120 -15.18 1.49 29.84
N HIS A 121 -14.41 1.77 30.86
CA HIS A 121 -13.03 1.41 31.08
C HIS A 121 -12.19 1.03 29.86
N VAL A 122 -11.60 2.00 29.20
CA VAL A 122 -10.30 1.83 28.57
C VAL A 122 -9.25 2.05 29.69
N ALA A 123 -9.31 1.23 30.72
CA ALA A 123 -8.41 1.34 31.87
C ALA A 123 -6.97 0.94 31.50
N ALA A 124 -6.80 0.13 30.48
CA ALA A 124 -5.54 -0.55 30.21
C ALA A 124 -4.40 0.35 29.68
N ALA A 125 -4.66 1.56 29.22
CA ALA A 125 -3.63 2.37 28.57
C ALA A 125 -2.90 3.38 29.50
N ARG A 126 -3.19 3.39 30.80
CA ARG A 126 -2.74 4.48 31.69
C ARG A 126 -1.90 4.06 32.89
N ASP A 127 -1.74 2.76 33.10
CA ASP A 127 -0.98 2.26 34.23
C ASP A 127 0.52 2.12 33.94
N TYR A 128 0.94 2.41 32.72
CA TYR A 128 2.34 2.39 32.34
C TYR A 128 2.67 3.49 31.33
N SER A 129 3.90 3.95 31.36
CA SER A 129 4.50 4.79 30.33
C SER A 129 5.65 4.05 29.65
N LEU A 130 5.80 4.24 28.36
CA LEU A 130 6.97 3.75 27.65
C LEU A 130 8.11 4.75 27.87
N SER A 131 9.35 4.25 28.04
CA SER A 131 10.49 5.13 28.20
C SER A 131 10.68 5.99 26.95
N GLU A 132 10.51 7.29 27.11
CA GLU A 132 10.93 8.31 26.16
C GLU A 132 11.93 9.25 26.82
N PRO A 133 12.79 9.83 26.08
CA PRO A 133 13.32 9.63 24.77
C PRO A 133 14.67 8.93 24.85
N GLY A 134 14.69 7.75 24.59
CA GLY A 134 15.91 6.96 24.54
C GLY A 134 15.59 5.74 23.70
N THR A 135 15.05 5.99 22.51
CA THR A 135 14.88 4.94 21.51
C THR A 135 16.22 4.26 21.32
N VAL A 136 16.40 3.10 21.95
CA VAL A 136 17.60 2.31 21.77
C VAL A 136 17.42 1.45 20.54
N ILE A 137 18.14 1.80 19.47
CA ILE A 137 18.17 0.98 18.29
C ILE A 137 19.02 -0.25 18.55
N LEU A 138 18.38 -1.41 18.57
CA LEU A 138 19.05 -2.70 18.74
C LEU A 138 19.65 -3.18 17.43
N HIS A 139 18.93 -2.95 16.32
CA HIS A 139 19.35 -3.35 15.00
C HIS A 139 18.60 -2.51 13.94
N GLN A 140 19.25 -2.30 12.80
CA GLN A 140 18.63 -1.63 11.67
C GLN A 140 19.22 -2.12 10.36
N GLY A 141 18.53 -1.93 9.25
CA GLY A 141 19.05 -2.29 7.94
C GLY A 141 18.02 -2.25 6.85
N MET A 142 18.42 -2.77 5.70
CA MET A 142 17.55 -2.93 4.53
C MET A 142 17.11 -4.38 4.42
N LEU A 143 15.81 -4.60 4.30
CA LEU A 143 15.27 -5.93 4.01
C LEU A 143 15.36 -6.28 2.53
N PHE A 144 15.25 -5.25 1.68
CA PHE A 144 15.39 -5.36 0.24
C PHE A 144 16.14 -4.14 -0.25
N ALA A 145 17.11 -4.33 -1.11
CA ALA A 145 17.95 -3.25 -1.64
C ALA A 145 17.17 -2.26 -2.52
N GLY A 146 16.01 -2.68 -3.03
CA GLY A 146 15.17 -1.83 -3.86
C GLY A 146 15.73 -1.56 -5.25
N ALA A 147 14.95 -0.90 -6.09
CA ALA A 147 15.31 -0.56 -7.47
C ALA A 147 16.19 0.69 -7.60
N THR A 148 16.70 1.24 -6.51
CA THR A 148 17.56 2.44 -6.53
C THR A 148 18.97 2.15 -6.99
N GLU A 149 19.43 0.89 -6.86
CA GLU A 149 20.70 0.43 -7.36
C GLU A 149 20.51 -0.52 -8.52
N GLN A 150 21.17 -0.30 -9.62
CA GLN A 150 20.97 -0.95 -10.92
C GLN A 150 21.26 -2.46 -10.98
N LYS A 151 21.53 -3.14 -9.87
CA LYS A 151 22.03 -4.52 -9.86
C LYS A 151 21.37 -5.47 -8.87
N THR A 152 20.29 -5.08 -8.23
CA THR A 152 19.66 -5.92 -7.23
C THR A 152 18.40 -6.59 -7.75
N ASP A 153 17.99 -7.66 -7.08
CA ASP A 153 16.84 -8.51 -7.40
C ASP A 153 15.62 -7.72 -7.86
N PRO A 154 14.82 -8.27 -8.76
CA PRO A 154 13.59 -7.63 -9.20
C PRO A 154 12.76 -7.23 -7.99
N SER A 155 12.61 -5.94 -7.84
CA SER A 155 11.87 -5.33 -6.74
C SER A 155 10.41 -5.10 -7.12
N ASP A 156 10.03 -5.49 -8.33
CA ASP A 156 8.67 -5.34 -8.83
C ASP A 156 7.76 -6.44 -8.26
N LEU A 157 6.53 -6.08 -7.95
CA LEU A 157 5.49 -7.00 -7.52
C LEU A 157 4.29 -6.87 -8.45
N ASN A 158 3.92 -7.97 -9.09
CA ASN A 158 2.70 -8.06 -9.87
C ASN A 158 1.45 -8.04 -8.96
N PRO A 159 0.27 -7.72 -9.48
CA PRO A 159 -0.97 -7.81 -8.73
C PRO A 159 -1.14 -9.17 -8.05
N GLY A 160 -1.36 -9.17 -6.74
CA GLY A 160 -1.52 -10.37 -5.92
C GLY A 160 -0.20 -11.06 -5.51
N GLU A 161 0.94 -10.67 -6.08
CA GLU A 161 2.24 -11.24 -5.73
C GLU A 161 2.65 -10.88 -4.31
N SER A 162 3.31 -11.85 -3.64
CA SER A 162 3.74 -11.73 -2.24
C SER A 162 5.15 -12.26 -2.07
N VAL A 163 5.97 -11.50 -1.37
CA VAL A 163 7.36 -11.87 -1.06
C VAL A 163 7.62 -11.69 0.42
N SER A 164 8.25 -12.69 1.05
CA SER A 164 8.57 -12.67 2.48
C SER A 164 10.08 -12.77 2.69
N ARG A 165 10.55 -12.13 3.75
CA ARG A 165 11.92 -12.31 4.28
C ARG A 165 11.90 -12.48 5.79
N ASP A 166 12.78 -13.36 6.26
CA ASP A 166 13.01 -13.61 7.66
C ASP A 166 14.28 -12.90 8.13
N LEU A 167 14.21 -12.39 9.34
CA LEU A 167 15.33 -11.79 10.05
C LEU A 167 15.30 -12.28 11.51
N ILE A 168 16.44 -12.58 12.08
CA ILE A 168 16.57 -12.87 13.51
C ILE A 168 17.25 -11.70 14.18
N VAL A 169 16.58 -11.15 15.19
CA VAL A 169 17.10 -10.08 16.05
C VAL A 169 17.17 -10.57 17.49
N TYR A 170 18.05 -9.96 18.27
CA TYR A 170 18.27 -10.33 19.66
C TYR A 170 18.00 -9.13 20.56
N ALA A 171 17.33 -9.39 21.68
CA ALA A 171 17.09 -8.39 22.71
C ALA A 171 17.40 -8.97 24.10
N ASP A 172 17.99 -8.15 24.96
CA ASP A 172 18.25 -8.49 26.36
C ASP A 172 17.01 -8.14 27.19
N ARG A 173 16.34 -9.17 27.73
CA ARG A 173 15.13 -9.00 28.54
C ARG A 173 15.41 -8.39 29.92
N THR A 174 16.67 -8.24 30.34
CA THR A 174 17.00 -7.50 31.56
C THR A 174 17.03 -5.99 31.32
N GLN A 175 17.17 -5.57 30.10
CA GLN A 175 17.26 -4.18 29.73
C GLN A 175 15.93 -3.65 29.13
N TYR A 176 15.17 -4.53 28.44
CA TYR A 176 13.96 -4.16 27.71
C TYR A 176 12.80 -5.08 28.08
N ASP A 177 11.60 -4.53 28.03
CA ASP A 177 10.35 -5.26 28.27
C ASP A 177 9.66 -5.61 26.96
N PHE A 178 9.86 -4.75 25.93
CA PHE A 178 9.32 -4.94 24.59
C PHE A 178 10.38 -4.68 23.53
N VAL A 179 10.14 -5.26 22.37
CA VAL A 179 10.84 -4.92 21.13
C VAL A 179 9.81 -4.44 20.14
N ARG A 180 10.01 -3.24 19.60
CA ARG A 180 9.24 -2.73 18.46
C ARG A 180 10.04 -2.96 17.19
N PHE A 181 9.41 -3.58 16.22
CA PHE A 181 9.96 -3.77 14.89
C PHE A 181 9.24 -2.81 13.94
N GLU A 182 9.93 -1.76 13.50
CA GLU A 182 9.43 -0.76 12.58
C GLU A 182 9.90 -1.04 11.17
N VAL A 183 9.03 -0.86 10.20
CA VAL A 183 9.31 -1.06 8.78
C VAL A 183 8.89 0.18 8.02
N ASN A 184 9.79 0.67 7.16
CA ASN A 184 9.52 1.78 6.25
C ASN A 184 9.61 1.26 4.83
N LEU A 185 8.54 1.46 4.07
CA LEU A 185 8.41 1.03 2.69
C LEU A 185 8.22 2.24 1.77
N ALA A 186 8.98 2.27 0.68
CA ALA A 186 8.80 3.21 -0.41
C ALA A 186 8.53 2.46 -1.72
N TYR A 187 7.50 2.86 -2.45
CA TYR A 187 7.12 2.23 -3.71
C TYR A 187 6.42 3.19 -4.67
N THR A 188 6.41 2.84 -5.96
CA THR A 188 5.71 3.53 -7.05
C THR A 188 4.96 2.51 -7.91
N LYS A 189 4.18 2.97 -8.89
CA LYS A 189 3.80 2.11 -10.01
C LYS A 189 5.05 1.72 -10.80
N GLU A 190 5.03 0.56 -11.42
CA GLU A 190 6.12 0.11 -12.29
C GLU A 190 6.36 1.07 -13.45
N ASP A 191 5.30 1.60 -14.04
CA ASP A 191 5.34 2.52 -15.19
C ASP A 191 5.67 3.97 -14.81
N ASP A 192 5.69 4.32 -13.50
CA ASP A 192 6.06 5.65 -13.06
C ASP A 192 7.56 5.93 -13.29
N PRO A 193 7.94 7.20 -13.51
CA PRO A 193 9.33 7.58 -13.62
C PRO A 193 10.14 7.11 -12.39
N PRO A 194 11.38 6.63 -12.57
CA PRO A 194 12.20 6.16 -11.47
C PRO A 194 12.49 7.30 -10.48
N VAL A 195 12.23 7.04 -9.21
CA VAL A 195 12.51 7.96 -8.10
C VAL A 195 13.75 7.48 -7.36
N LYS A 196 14.69 8.39 -7.11
CA LYS A 196 15.86 8.09 -6.26
C LYS A 196 15.51 8.36 -4.80
N LEU A 197 15.88 7.42 -3.94
CA LEU A 197 15.76 7.55 -2.50
C LEU A 197 17.14 7.72 -1.88
N HIS A 198 17.17 8.40 -0.73
CA HIS A 198 18.31 8.43 0.16
C HIS A 198 17.97 7.67 1.43
N PHE A 199 18.95 6.89 1.89
CA PHE A 199 18.89 6.23 3.17
C PHE A 199 19.65 7.10 4.17
N GLU A 200 19.00 7.53 5.21
CA GLU A 200 19.57 8.43 6.22
C GLU A 200 19.31 7.87 7.62
N VAL A 201 20.28 7.99 8.48
CA VAL A 201 20.12 7.70 9.90
C VAL A 201 19.79 9.02 10.59
N ASN A 202 18.61 9.11 11.19
CA ASN A 202 18.19 10.31 11.91
C ASN A 202 18.95 10.50 13.23
N GLY A 203 18.74 11.63 13.91
CA GLY A 203 19.40 11.94 15.17
C GLY A 203 19.11 10.98 16.32
N GLN A 204 18.10 10.10 16.18
CA GLN A 204 17.75 9.04 17.12
C GLN A 204 18.37 7.67 16.74
N GLY A 205 19.10 7.61 15.63
CA GLY A 205 19.72 6.37 15.14
C GLY A 205 18.81 5.51 14.25
N SER A 206 17.56 5.92 13.97
CA SER A 206 16.66 5.19 13.09
C SER A 206 17.03 5.38 11.62
N LEU A 207 17.01 4.29 10.87
CA LEU A 207 17.21 4.31 9.42
C LEU A 207 15.90 4.73 8.73
N MET A 208 15.95 5.84 8.01
CA MET A 208 14.83 6.46 7.31
C MET A 208 14.99 6.37 5.81
N LEU A 209 13.86 6.30 5.11
CA LEU A 209 13.78 6.41 3.65
C LEU A 209 13.31 7.82 3.29
N ASN A 210 14.18 8.62 2.69
CA ASN A 210 13.85 9.96 2.27
C ASN A 210 13.85 10.09 0.75
N PRO A 211 12.85 10.77 0.14
CA PRO A 211 12.92 11.10 -1.25
C PRO A 211 14.10 12.05 -1.50
N SER A 212 14.76 11.90 -2.65
CA SER A 212 15.89 12.74 -3.00
C SER A 212 15.49 14.22 -3.09
N ALA A 213 16.47 15.13 -2.97
CA ALA A 213 16.27 16.58 -3.13
C ALA A 213 15.57 16.95 -4.45
N ASN A 214 15.67 16.12 -5.47
CA ASN A 214 14.97 16.32 -6.75
C ASN A 214 13.44 16.24 -6.60
N CYS A 215 12.91 15.49 -5.64
CA CYS A 215 11.49 15.47 -5.34
C CYS A 215 10.99 16.78 -4.73
N GLN A 216 11.86 17.47 -3.97
CA GLN A 216 11.52 18.77 -3.39
C GLN A 216 11.58 19.87 -4.45
N ALA A 217 12.55 19.79 -5.40
CA ALA A 217 12.70 20.75 -6.48
C ALA A 217 11.65 20.57 -7.59
N GLU A 218 11.27 19.33 -7.90
CA GLU A 218 10.30 18.97 -8.93
C GLU A 218 9.22 18.04 -8.36
N PRO A 219 8.22 18.53 -7.64
CA PRO A 219 7.17 17.70 -7.01
C PRO A 219 6.43 16.78 -7.98
N GLY A 220 6.35 17.17 -9.26
CA GLY A 220 5.70 16.38 -10.30
C GLY A 220 6.37 15.03 -10.56
N ARG A 221 7.68 14.91 -10.39
CA ARG A 221 8.44 13.67 -10.60
C ARG A 221 8.17 12.61 -9.54
N CYS A 222 7.79 13.02 -8.34
CA CYS A 222 7.58 12.13 -7.22
C CYS A 222 6.10 11.94 -6.86
N LYS A 223 5.20 12.40 -7.72
CA LYS A 223 3.74 12.35 -7.48
C LYS A 223 3.23 10.92 -7.25
N GLY A 224 3.85 9.94 -7.88
CA GLY A 224 3.50 8.52 -7.74
C GLY A 224 4.13 7.84 -6.53
N LEU A 225 5.11 8.47 -5.88
CA LEU A 225 5.81 7.91 -4.73
C LEU A 225 4.85 7.73 -3.55
N LYS A 226 4.85 6.54 -2.99
CA LYS A 226 4.16 6.19 -1.75
C LYS A 226 5.19 5.80 -0.70
N LEU A 227 5.04 6.40 0.47
CA LEU A 227 5.82 6.07 1.67
C LEU A 227 4.85 5.57 2.72
N THR A 228 5.21 4.50 3.38
CA THR A 228 4.40 3.89 4.43
C THR A 228 5.33 3.38 5.53
N ASP A 229 4.95 3.61 6.77
CA ASP A 229 5.63 3.15 7.97
C ASP A 229 4.64 2.41 8.86
N PHE A 230 5.11 1.41 9.56
CA PHE A 230 4.31 0.69 10.56
C PHE A 230 5.23 -0.03 11.54
N GLY A 231 4.72 -0.23 12.76
CA GLY A 231 5.41 -0.91 13.84
C GLY A 231 4.63 -2.11 14.35
N THR A 232 5.36 -3.13 14.79
CA THR A 232 4.81 -4.30 15.47
C THR A 232 5.62 -4.53 16.73
N GLU A 233 4.95 -4.74 17.86
CA GLU A 233 5.58 -4.95 19.16
C GLU A 233 5.58 -6.41 19.56
N PHE A 234 6.62 -6.79 20.29
CA PHE A 234 6.80 -8.13 20.85
C PHE A 234 7.22 -8.02 22.32
N SER A 235 6.45 -8.66 23.21
CA SER A 235 6.78 -8.72 24.63
C SER A 235 7.92 -9.72 24.87
N LEU A 236 8.84 -9.33 25.74
CA LEU A 236 9.98 -10.15 26.20
C LEU A 236 9.69 -10.90 27.52
N TRP A 237 8.49 -10.70 28.07
CA TRP A 237 8.04 -11.36 29.31
C TRP A 237 7.64 -12.82 29.07
#